data_98ad0ee20b71b6b7f2c23c9b7ce826e1
#
_entry.id   98ad0ee20b71b6b7f2c23c9b7ce826e1
#
_cell.length_a   1.000
_cell.length_b   1.000
_cell.length_c   1.000
_cell.angle_alpha   90.00
_cell.angle_beta   90.00
_cell.angle_gamma   90.00
#
_symmetry.space_group_name_H-M   'P 1'
#
loop_
_entity.id
_entity.type
_entity.pdbx_description
1 polymer ?
#
loop_
_entity_poly.entity_id
_entity_poly.type
_entity_poly.pdbx_seq_one_letter_code
_entity_poly.pdbx_strand_id
1 'polypeptide(L)'
;MTLRTMSGVGERSSPHFKKYKNRKHDTMRIINLSDGNSIMNKYMAEIRDTMYQKNRLLFRNNIQRIGQIMAYEMSKTLDYAPQMVTTPLGTLDINLPQDNMLIATVLRAGLPFHQGFLDVFDHADNAFVSAYRMYTNREHTQVGVHTEYLAAPSAEGRTLVIVDPMLATGGSMAASYEALVKSGTPRQVHIACVIATPEGIDVVRKAVPENTVLWAVAIDPGMNEHKYIVPGFGDCGDLCFGEKL
;
A
#
# COMPACT_ATOMS: atom_id res chain seq x y z
N MET A 1 54.84 -14.09 22.79
CA MET A 1 53.61 -13.37 23.21
C MET A 1 52.65 -13.43 22.00
N THR A 2 51.74 -14.39 22.02
CA THR A 2 50.96 -14.88 20.85
C THR A 2 49.61 -14.18 20.83
N LEU A 3 49.34 -13.40 19.79
CA LEU A 3 48.05 -12.76 19.58
C LEU A 3 47.05 -13.80 19.07
N ARG A 4 46.00 -14.06 19.85
CA ARG A 4 44.85 -14.86 19.47
C ARG A 4 43.92 -14.00 18.58
N THR A 5 43.70 -14.45 17.36
CA THR A 5 42.63 -13.98 16.46
C THR A 5 41.27 -14.41 17.03
N MET A 6 40.42 -13.44 17.35
CA MET A 6 39.00 -13.71 17.62
C MET A 6 38.21 -13.65 16.30
N SER A 7 37.93 -14.79 15.73
CA SER A 7 36.91 -14.99 14.71
C SER A 7 35.60 -15.37 15.41
N GLY A 8 34.51 -14.71 15.07
CA GLY A 8 33.19 -15.14 15.52
C GLY A 8 32.24 -13.99 15.83
N VAL A 9 31.91 -13.15 14.83
CA VAL A 9 30.68 -12.33 14.91
C VAL A 9 29.55 -13.16 14.33
N GLY A 10 28.86 -13.88 15.21
CA GLY A 10 27.64 -14.58 14.85
C GLY A 10 26.55 -13.58 14.43
N GLU A 11 26.04 -13.73 13.24
CA GLU A 11 24.84 -13.03 12.75
C GLU A 11 23.67 -13.28 13.71
N ARG A 12 23.39 -12.33 14.58
CA ARG A 12 22.14 -12.29 15.32
C ARG A 12 21.05 -11.68 14.41
N SER A 13 20.39 -12.53 13.64
CA SER A 13 19.17 -12.12 12.94
C SER A 13 18.11 -11.72 13.97
N SER A 14 17.69 -10.46 13.93
CA SER A 14 16.60 -9.91 14.74
C SER A 14 15.32 -10.74 14.52
N PRO A 15 14.53 -11.03 15.60
CA PRO A 15 13.27 -11.79 15.48
C PRO A 15 12.24 -11.16 14.52
N HIS A 16 12.29 -9.85 14.28
CA HIS A 16 11.43 -9.16 13.33
C HIS A 16 11.71 -9.53 11.88
N PHE A 17 12.95 -9.83 11.48
CA PHE A 17 13.29 -10.22 10.12
C PHE A 17 12.70 -11.56 9.69
N LYS A 18 12.36 -12.46 10.63
CA LYS A 18 11.73 -13.75 10.31
C LYS A 18 10.28 -13.62 9.87
N LYS A 19 9.59 -12.51 10.19
CA LYS A 19 8.16 -12.30 9.87
C LYS A 19 7.91 -12.09 8.37
N TYR A 20 8.90 -11.60 7.64
CA TYR A 20 8.75 -11.22 6.22
C TYR A 20 9.56 -12.08 5.24
N LYS A 21 10.43 -13.01 5.70
CA LYS A 21 11.20 -13.89 4.80
C LYS A 21 10.30 -14.89 4.09
N ASN A 22 10.36 -14.81 2.78
CA ASN A 22 9.73 -15.65 1.75
C ASN A 22 9.51 -17.11 2.17
N ARG A 23 8.26 -17.48 2.40
CA ARG A 23 7.79 -18.82 2.04
C ARG A 23 7.30 -18.70 0.59
N LYS A 24 7.74 -19.59 -0.30
CA LYS A 24 7.13 -19.79 -1.61
C LYS A 24 5.66 -20.16 -1.37
N HIS A 25 4.77 -19.19 -1.51
CA HIS A 25 3.33 -19.40 -1.53
C HIS A 25 2.85 -18.91 -2.90
N ASP A 26 2.22 -19.79 -3.63
CA ASP A 26 1.57 -19.57 -4.91
C ASP A 26 0.29 -18.71 -4.79
N THR A 27 0.17 -17.85 -3.76
CA THR A 27 -1.02 -17.04 -3.52
C THR A 27 -0.64 -15.67 -2.95
N MET A 28 -1.40 -14.63 -3.33
CA MET A 28 -1.26 -13.27 -2.82
C MET A 28 -1.11 -13.25 -1.29
N ARG A 29 -0.02 -12.64 -0.81
CA ARG A 29 0.27 -12.52 0.62
C ARG A 29 -0.46 -11.32 1.21
N ILE A 30 -1.12 -11.51 2.36
CA ILE A 30 -1.82 -10.46 3.09
C ILE A 30 -1.03 -10.16 4.36
N ILE A 31 -0.76 -8.87 4.60
CA ILE A 31 -0.12 -8.35 5.81
C ILE A 31 -1.11 -7.43 6.50
N ASN A 32 -1.58 -7.87 7.67
CA ASN A 32 -2.45 -7.09 8.53
C ASN A 32 -1.59 -6.41 9.62
N LEU A 33 -1.51 -5.09 9.59
CA LEU A 33 -0.69 -4.33 10.53
C LEU A 33 -1.30 -4.22 11.93
N SER A 34 -2.57 -4.59 12.09
CA SER A 34 -3.24 -4.67 13.41
C SER A 34 -2.95 -5.97 14.17
N ASP A 35 -2.17 -6.92 13.61
CA ASP A 35 -1.78 -8.16 14.33
C ASP A 35 -0.91 -7.88 15.58
N GLY A 36 -0.52 -6.65 15.81
CA GLY A 36 0.20 -6.21 17.00
C GLY A 36 -0.11 -4.76 17.37
N ASN A 37 0.05 -4.42 18.66
CA ASN A 37 -0.14 -3.05 19.13
C ASN A 37 0.98 -2.12 18.66
N SER A 38 0.60 -0.95 18.16
CA SER A 38 1.51 0.12 17.76
C SER A 38 0.80 1.48 17.85
N ILE A 39 1.52 2.57 17.56
CA ILE A 39 0.93 3.90 17.43
C ILE A 39 -0.17 3.96 16.34
N MET A 40 -0.17 3.01 15.41
CA MET A 40 -1.20 2.85 14.40
C MET A 40 -2.60 2.75 15.02
N ASN A 41 -2.73 2.06 16.17
CA ASN A 41 -4.00 1.90 16.89
C ASN A 41 -4.63 3.24 17.26
N LYS A 42 -3.80 4.24 17.63
CA LYS A 42 -4.27 5.60 17.92
C LYS A 42 -4.84 6.26 16.68
N TYR A 43 -4.11 6.23 15.57
CA TYR A 43 -4.57 6.87 14.33
C TYR A 43 -5.83 6.19 13.78
N MET A 44 -5.90 4.86 13.89
CA MET A 44 -7.11 4.10 13.52
C MET A 44 -8.30 4.47 14.40
N ALA A 45 -8.11 4.59 15.71
CA ALA A 45 -9.18 5.01 16.61
C ALA A 45 -9.69 6.42 16.27
N GLU A 46 -8.79 7.37 16.02
CA GLU A 46 -9.15 8.75 15.68
C GLU A 46 -9.89 8.86 14.33
N ILE A 47 -9.49 8.12 13.28
CA ILE A 47 -10.21 8.17 11.99
C ILE A 47 -11.55 7.43 12.03
N ARG A 48 -11.74 6.47 12.95
CA ARG A 48 -13.01 5.75 13.13
C ARG A 48 -13.98 6.51 14.04
N ASP A 49 -13.48 7.35 14.93
CA ASP A 49 -14.31 8.07 15.91
C ASP A 49 -15.06 9.23 15.25
N THR A 50 -16.39 9.22 15.38
CA THR A 50 -17.30 10.19 14.76
C THR A 50 -17.07 11.63 15.17
N MET A 51 -16.42 11.89 16.32
CA MET A 51 -16.10 13.24 16.77
C MET A 51 -14.79 13.73 16.13
N TYR A 52 -13.76 12.87 16.08
CA TYR A 52 -12.46 13.24 15.50
C TYR A 52 -12.52 13.40 13.98
N GLN A 53 -13.22 12.52 13.27
CA GLN A 53 -13.29 12.54 11.81
C GLN A 53 -13.98 13.79 11.23
N LYS A 54 -14.76 14.55 12.03
CA LYS A 54 -15.35 15.82 11.61
C LYS A 54 -14.31 16.89 11.28
N ASN A 55 -13.11 16.80 11.84
CA ASN A 55 -12.01 17.68 11.51
C ASN A 55 -11.23 17.12 10.30
N ARG A 56 -11.52 17.64 9.11
CA ARG A 56 -10.91 17.20 7.85
C ARG A 56 -9.38 17.26 7.86
N LEU A 57 -8.78 18.26 8.54
CA LEU A 57 -7.32 18.36 8.62
C LEU A 57 -6.74 17.20 9.44
N LEU A 58 -7.30 16.93 10.61
CA LEU A 58 -6.86 15.82 11.47
C LEU A 58 -7.07 14.47 10.77
N PHE A 59 -8.20 14.31 10.08
CA PHE A 59 -8.50 13.09 9.33
C PHE A 59 -7.44 12.83 8.24
N ARG A 60 -7.17 13.84 7.37
CA ARG A 60 -6.13 13.72 6.33
C ARG A 60 -4.75 13.45 6.92
N ASN A 61 -4.38 14.16 7.99
CA ASN A 61 -3.09 13.97 8.64
C ASN A 61 -2.93 12.55 9.19
N ASN A 62 -3.99 11.96 9.74
CA ASN A 62 -3.94 10.58 10.24
C ASN A 62 -3.85 9.57 9.10
N ILE A 63 -4.58 9.77 8.00
CA ILE A 63 -4.44 8.93 6.80
C ILE A 63 -3.00 9.02 6.25
N GLN A 64 -2.39 10.20 6.21
CA GLN A 64 -0.99 10.39 5.78
C GLN A 64 -0.01 9.69 6.73
N ARG A 65 -0.16 9.83 8.05
CA ARG A 65 0.69 9.15 9.06
C ARG A 65 0.59 7.62 8.94
N ILE A 66 -0.60 7.11 8.69
CA ILE A 66 -0.82 5.69 8.42
C ILE A 66 -0.05 5.27 7.17
N GLY A 67 -0.08 6.09 6.12
CA GLY A 67 0.71 5.88 4.90
C GLY A 67 2.22 5.83 5.17
N GLN A 68 2.76 6.76 5.94
CA GLN A 68 4.18 6.79 6.34
C GLN A 68 4.61 5.50 7.07
N ILE A 69 3.82 5.08 8.04
CA ILE A 69 4.14 3.86 8.82
C ILE A 69 4.03 2.62 7.93
N MET A 70 3.01 2.52 7.08
CA MET A 70 2.85 1.40 6.17
C MET A 70 3.98 1.35 5.13
N ALA A 71 4.39 2.49 4.58
CA ALA A 71 5.54 2.60 3.68
C ALA A 71 6.84 2.14 4.37
N TYR A 72 7.06 2.55 5.62
CA TYR A 72 8.18 2.07 6.42
C TYR A 72 8.14 0.54 6.64
N GLU A 73 6.98 -0.03 6.97
CA GLU A 73 6.86 -1.49 7.11
C GLU A 73 7.09 -2.20 5.76
N MET A 74 6.59 -1.63 4.66
CA MET A 74 6.80 -2.13 3.31
C MET A 74 8.27 -2.10 2.91
N SER A 75 9.01 -1.04 3.27
CA SER A 75 10.42 -0.89 2.94
C SER A 75 11.28 -2.06 3.42
N LYS A 76 10.89 -2.73 4.50
CA LYS A 76 11.60 -3.90 5.04
C LYS A 76 11.52 -5.14 4.13
N THR A 77 10.70 -5.10 3.10
CA THR A 77 10.52 -6.21 2.14
C THR A 77 11.17 -5.96 0.78
N LEU A 78 11.75 -4.77 0.60
CA LEU A 78 12.43 -4.38 -0.63
C LEU A 78 13.81 -5.02 -0.76
N ASP A 79 14.39 -4.98 -1.95
CA ASP A 79 15.77 -5.40 -2.19
C ASP A 79 16.74 -4.31 -1.76
N TYR A 80 17.83 -4.70 -1.15
CA TYR A 80 18.89 -3.81 -0.66
C TYR A 80 20.25 -4.22 -1.20
N ALA A 81 21.10 -3.23 -1.52
CA ALA A 81 22.49 -3.45 -1.90
C ALA A 81 23.44 -2.51 -1.12
N PRO A 82 24.69 -2.95 -0.85
CA PRO A 82 25.66 -2.11 -0.21
C PRO A 82 26.05 -0.94 -1.11
N GLN A 83 26.09 0.25 -0.54
CA GLN A 83 26.58 1.46 -1.18
C GLN A 83 27.58 2.15 -0.26
N MET A 84 28.74 2.52 -0.81
CA MET A 84 29.75 3.26 -0.09
C MET A 84 29.29 4.71 0.16
N VAL A 85 29.27 5.10 1.42
CA VAL A 85 28.90 6.45 1.85
C VAL A 85 30.13 7.11 2.47
N THR A 86 30.43 8.36 2.05
CA THR A 86 31.52 9.17 2.62
C THR A 86 30.93 10.12 3.66
N THR A 87 31.45 10.04 4.87
CA THR A 87 31.16 10.95 5.98
C THR A 87 32.29 11.94 6.16
N PRO A 88 32.15 12.99 6.98
CA PRO A 88 33.26 13.90 7.29
C PRO A 88 34.46 13.21 7.97
N LEU A 89 34.31 12.01 8.52
CA LEU A 89 35.33 11.30 9.30
C LEU A 89 35.83 10.00 8.64
N GLY A 90 35.24 9.57 7.52
CA GLY A 90 35.63 8.33 6.84
C GLY A 90 34.58 7.81 5.86
N THR A 91 34.74 6.56 5.46
CA THR A 91 33.82 5.86 4.56
C THR A 91 33.26 4.61 5.21
N LEU A 92 32.03 4.24 4.86
CA LEU A 92 31.39 2.99 5.29
C LEU A 92 30.42 2.49 4.22
N ASP A 93 30.15 1.19 4.23
CA ASP A 93 29.11 0.60 3.40
C ASP A 93 27.77 0.58 4.15
N ILE A 94 26.73 1.10 3.51
CA ILE A 94 25.34 1.07 3.99
C ILE A 94 24.49 0.36 2.96
N ASN A 95 23.64 -0.58 3.39
CA ASN A 95 22.65 -1.19 2.52
C ASN A 95 21.52 -0.20 2.23
N LEU A 96 21.38 0.20 0.98
CA LEU A 96 20.34 1.10 0.51
C LEU A 96 19.32 0.34 -0.35
N PRO A 97 18.03 0.74 -0.34
CA PRO A 97 17.02 0.14 -1.18
C PRO A 97 17.36 0.34 -2.67
N GLN A 98 17.12 -0.68 -3.49
CA GLN A 98 17.42 -0.70 -4.92
C GLN A 98 16.14 -0.58 -5.75
N ASP A 99 15.10 0.02 -5.20
CA ASP A 99 13.79 0.02 -5.85
C ASP A 99 13.59 1.18 -6.81
N ASN A 100 13.13 0.81 -8.02
CA ASN A 100 12.55 1.73 -8.98
C ASN A 100 11.02 1.69 -8.78
N MET A 101 10.52 2.55 -7.89
CA MET A 101 9.11 2.52 -7.46
C MET A 101 8.22 3.39 -8.34
N LEU A 102 7.02 2.90 -8.57
CA LEU A 102 5.88 3.65 -9.10
C LEU A 102 4.74 3.57 -8.09
N ILE A 103 4.37 4.69 -7.48
CA ILE A 103 3.28 4.76 -6.51
C ILE A 103 2.05 5.33 -7.20
N ALA A 104 1.01 4.53 -7.31
CA ALA A 104 -0.25 4.89 -7.95
C ALA A 104 -1.33 5.14 -6.89
N THR A 105 -2.02 6.28 -6.97
CA THR A 105 -3.15 6.59 -6.09
C THR A 105 -4.47 6.52 -6.81
N VAL A 106 -5.47 5.93 -6.14
CA VAL A 106 -6.85 5.94 -6.61
C VAL A 106 -7.54 7.22 -6.12
N LEU A 107 -7.97 8.05 -7.08
CA LEU A 107 -8.60 9.33 -6.78
C LEU A 107 -10.03 9.13 -6.26
N ARG A 108 -10.49 9.99 -5.36
CA ARG A 108 -9.89 11.13 -4.65
C ARG A 108 -9.29 10.70 -3.30
N ALA A 109 -9.85 9.65 -2.68
CA ALA A 109 -9.59 9.23 -1.30
C ALA A 109 -8.12 8.89 -1.05
N GLY A 110 -7.42 8.38 -2.05
CA GLY A 110 -6.03 7.96 -1.96
C GLY A 110 -5.01 9.07 -1.74
N LEU A 111 -5.31 10.35 -2.04
CA LEU A 111 -4.33 11.43 -2.05
C LEU A 111 -3.57 11.63 -0.72
N PRO A 112 -4.20 11.70 0.46
CA PRO A 112 -3.45 11.84 1.71
C PRO A 112 -2.63 10.59 2.04
N PHE A 113 -3.13 9.42 1.70
CA PHE A 113 -2.45 8.15 1.91
C PHE A 113 -1.20 8.04 1.02
N HIS A 114 -1.34 8.42 -0.24
CA HIS A 114 -0.25 8.54 -1.21
C HIS A 114 0.85 9.49 -0.73
N GLN A 115 0.48 10.67 -0.21
CA GLN A 115 1.45 11.59 0.35
C GLN A 115 2.28 10.94 1.47
N GLY A 116 1.67 10.12 2.32
CA GLY A 116 2.39 9.39 3.35
C GLY A 116 3.42 8.41 2.79
N PHE A 117 3.14 7.78 1.66
CA PHE A 117 4.13 6.93 0.97
C PHE A 117 5.26 7.77 0.36
N LEU A 118 4.97 8.93 -0.22
CA LEU A 118 5.99 9.83 -0.78
C LEU A 118 6.91 10.43 0.28
N ASP A 119 6.44 10.62 1.49
CA ASP A 119 7.27 11.09 2.61
C ASP A 119 8.35 10.06 3.03
N VAL A 120 8.25 8.82 2.56
CA VAL A 120 9.21 7.72 2.82
C VAL A 120 9.98 7.34 1.56
N PHE A 121 9.31 7.33 0.40
CA PHE A 121 9.88 6.99 -0.90
C PHE A 121 9.94 8.24 -1.79
N ASP A 122 10.79 9.18 -1.42
CA ASP A 122 10.89 10.53 -2.00
C ASP A 122 11.33 10.55 -3.48
N HIS A 123 11.96 9.48 -3.95
CA HIS A 123 12.38 9.32 -5.35
C HIS A 123 11.40 8.51 -6.22
N ALA A 124 10.26 8.08 -5.67
CA ALA A 124 9.28 7.31 -6.40
C ALA A 124 8.59 8.15 -7.48
N ASP A 125 8.41 7.57 -8.67
CA ASP A 125 7.51 8.15 -9.67
C ASP A 125 6.04 7.97 -9.24
N ASN A 126 5.18 8.84 -9.76
CA ASN A 126 3.79 8.93 -9.32
C ASN A 126 2.82 8.64 -10.45
N ALA A 127 1.75 7.92 -10.12
CA ALA A 127 0.60 7.73 -10.99
C ALA A 127 -0.70 8.12 -10.28
N PHE A 128 -1.62 8.68 -11.05
CA PHE A 128 -2.94 9.09 -10.58
C PHE A 128 -3.99 8.42 -11.44
N VAL A 129 -4.91 7.70 -10.82
CA VAL A 129 -5.91 6.91 -11.54
C VAL A 129 -7.31 7.10 -10.95
N SER A 130 -8.29 7.26 -11.85
CA SER A 130 -9.71 7.12 -11.55
C SER A 130 -10.28 6.12 -12.56
N ALA A 131 -10.55 4.90 -12.09
CA ALA A 131 -11.06 3.82 -12.91
C ALA A 131 -12.09 2.99 -12.12
N TYR A 132 -13.08 2.49 -12.83
CA TYR A 132 -14.08 1.59 -12.27
C TYR A 132 -14.55 0.57 -13.30
N ARG A 133 -15.11 -0.53 -12.83
CA ARG A 133 -15.73 -1.54 -13.69
C ARG A 133 -17.16 -1.15 -14.02
N MET A 134 -17.52 -1.25 -15.29
CA MET A 134 -18.87 -1.03 -15.77
C MET A 134 -19.27 -2.09 -16.80
N TYR A 135 -20.56 -2.26 -17.02
CA TYR A 135 -21.02 -3.09 -18.11
C TYR A 135 -20.82 -2.37 -19.45
N THR A 136 -20.21 -3.07 -20.41
CA THR A 136 -19.91 -2.53 -21.75
C THR A 136 -20.98 -2.82 -22.78
N ASN A 137 -21.97 -3.67 -22.44
CA ASN A 137 -23.08 -4.02 -23.30
C ASN A 137 -24.44 -3.81 -22.59
N ARG A 138 -25.48 -3.65 -23.38
CA ARG A 138 -26.84 -3.42 -22.87
C ARG A 138 -27.42 -4.59 -22.08
N GLU A 139 -27.00 -5.81 -22.40
CA GLU A 139 -27.47 -7.03 -21.72
C GLU A 139 -26.75 -7.28 -20.35
N HIS A 140 -25.84 -6.39 -19.96
CA HIS A 140 -25.07 -6.51 -18.70
C HIS A 140 -24.31 -7.84 -18.54
N THR A 141 -23.85 -8.42 -19.67
CA THR A 141 -23.11 -9.69 -19.69
C THR A 141 -21.61 -9.50 -19.84
N GLN A 142 -21.18 -8.32 -20.31
CA GLN A 142 -19.76 -7.99 -20.48
C GLN A 142 -19.36 -6.85 -19.54
N VAL A 143 -18.31 -7.09 -18.77
CA VAL A 143 -17.73 -6.10 -17.85
C VAL A 143 -16.42 -5.60 -18.42
N GLY A 144 -16.28 -4.29 -18.51
CA GLY A 144 -15.03 -3.62 -18.90
C GLY A 144 -14.56 -2.66 -17.83
N VAL A 145 -13.31 -2.19 -17.99
CA VAL A 145 -12.76 -1.12 -17.17
C VAL A 145 -12.98 0.21 -17.87
N HIS A 146 -13.71 1.10 -17.21
CA HIS A 146 -13.81 2.49 -17.60
C HIS A 146 -12.77 3.30 -16.84
N THR A 147 -11.92 4.01 -17.57
CA THR A 147 -10.91 4.90 -17.00
C THR A 147 -11.33 6.33 -17.29
N GLU A 148 -11.66 7.08 -16.25
CA GLU A 148 -11.99 8.50 -16.36
C GLU A 148 -10.74 9.36 -16.46
N TYR A 149 -9.70 8.96 -15.71
CA TYR A 149 -8.43 9.68 -15.67
C TYR A 149 -7.29 8.70 -15.41
N LEU A 150 -6.22 8.84 -16.17
CA LEU A 150 -4.98 8.11 -15.96
C LEU A 150 -3.79 8.99 -16.36
N ALA A 151 -2.96 9.33 -15.40
CA ALA A 151 -1.64 9.92 -15.63
C ALA A 151 -0.61 9.04 -14.93
N ALA A 152 0.17 8.30 -15.72
CA ALA A 152 1.10 7.32 -15.19
C ALA A 152 2.33 7.17 -16.10
N PRO A 153 3.55 7.11 -15.54
CA PRO A 153 4.71 6.57 -16.24
C PRO A 153 4.52 5.08 -16.54
N SER A 154 5.42 4.49 -17.35
CA SER A 154 5.43 3.05 -17.59
C SER A 154 5.68 2.28 -16.29
N ALA A 155 4.90 1.20 -16.08
CA ALA A 155 5.10 0.26 -14.97
C ALA A 155 6.18 -0.81 -15.26
N GLU A 156 6.74 -0.83 -16.47
CA GLU A 156 7.65 -1.89 -16.92
C GLU A 156 8.86 -2.07 -16.00
N GLY A 157 9.02 -3.28 -15.47
CA GLY A 157 10.12 -3.69 -14.61
C GLY A 157 10.16 -3.03 -13.22
N ARG A 158 9.15 -2.25 -12.84
CA ARG A 158 9.10 -1.47 -11.59
C ARG A 158 8.43 -2.22 -10.45
N THR A 159 8.68 -1.75 -9.23
CA THR A 159 7.83 -2.06 -8.08
C THR A 159 6.62 -1.13 -8.10
N LEU A 160 5.45 -1.66 -8.46
CA LEU A 160 4.18 -0.93 -8.49
C LEU A 160 3.51 -1.01 -7.13
N VAL A 161 3.23 0.14 -6.51
CA VAL A 161 2.44 0.26 -5.27
C VAL A 161 1.14 0.99 -5.58
N ILE A 162 0.00 0.33 -5.41
CA ILE A 162 -1.32 0.97 -5.60
C ILE A 162 -1.91 1.27 -4.22
N VAL A 163 -2.21 2.53 -3.97
CA VAL A 163 -2.71 3.00 -2.68
C VAL A 163 -4.15 3.50 -2.78
N ASP A 164 -5.02 2.96 -1.94
CA ASP A 164 -6.40 3.41 -1.73
C ASP A 164 -6.78 3.13 -0.26
N PRO A 165 -7.24 4.10 0.52
CA PRO A 165 -7.60 3.87 1.92
C PRO A 165 -8.65 2.78 2.15
N MET A 166 -9.52 2.52 1.19
CA MET A 166 -10.67 1.62 1.35
C MET A 166 -10.73 0.54 0.28
N LEU A 167 -10.47 -0.70 0.67
CA LEU A 167 -10.68 -1.87 -0.16
C LEU A 167 -12.04 -2.52 0.20
N ALA A 168 -13.14 -1.92 -0.29
CA ALA A 168 -14.50 -2.37 -0.03
C ALA A 168 -14.88 -3.55 -0.94
N THR A 169 -15.40 -3.31 -2.14
CA THR A 169 -15.76 -4.36 -3.12
C THR A 169 -14.57 -4.85 -3.95
N GLY A 170 -13.45 -4.15 -3.92
CA GLY A 170 -12.25 -4.46 -4.73
C GLY A 170 -12.33 -4.02 -6.20
N GLY A 171 -13.48 -3.59 -6.68
CA GLY A 171 -13.69 -3.27 -8.10
C GLY A 171 -12.80 -2.13 -8.60
N SER A 172 -12.73 -1.00 -7.87
CA SER A 172 -11.89 0.14 -8.25
C SER A 172 -10.40 -0.20 -8.23
N MET A 173 -9.95 -0.95 -7.21
CA MET A 173 -8.56 -1.39 -7.10
C MET A 173 -8.17 -2.30 -8.26
N ALA A 174 -9.00 -3.29 -8.59
CA ALA A 174 -8.78 -4.19 -9.72
C ALA A 174 -8.78 -3.43 -11.06
N ALA A 175 -9.72 -2.50 -11.26
CA ALA A 175 -9.78 -1.66 -12.44
C ALA A 175 -8.54 -0.74 -12.57
N SER A 176 -8.08 -0.18 -11.46
CA SER A 176 -6.86 0.65 -11.43
C SER A 176 -5.62 -0.15 -11.80
N TYR A 177 -5.48 -1.36 -11.24
CA TYR A 177 -4.40 -2.26 -11.63
C TYR A 177 -4.45 -2.57 -13.14
N GLU A 178 -5.61 -2.99 -13.65
CA GLU A 178 -5.79 -3.30 -15.07
C GLU A 178 -5.47 -2.11 -16.00
N ALA A 179 -5.77 -0.88 -15.57
CA ALA A 179 -5.43 0.32 -16.32
C ALA A 179 -3.92 0.62 -16.32
N LEU A 180 -3.27 0.49 -15.16
CA LEU A 180 -1.85 0.80 -14.98
C LEU A 180 -0.93 -0.16 -15.73
N VAL A 181 -1.23 -1.46 -15.75
CA VAL A 181 -0.39 -2.47 -16.42
C VAL A 181 -0.48 -2.45 -17.95
N LYS A 182 -1.39 -1.66 -18.53
CA LYS A 182 -1.41 -1.44 -19.98
C LYS A 182 -0.14 -0.74 -20.49
N SER A 183 0.57 -0.02 -19.62
CA SER A 183 1.81 0.71 -19.94
C SER A 183 3.09 -0.08 -19.67
N GLY A 184 2.97 -1.34 -19.22
CA GLY A 184 4.11 -2.22 -18.94
C GLY A 184 3.84 -3.18 -17.80
N THR A 185 4.64 -4.25 -17.71
CA THR A 185 4.52 -5.30 -16.70
C THR A 185 5.40 -4.96 -15.48
N PRO A 186 4.83 -4.75 -14.30
CA PRO A 186 5.62 -4.50 -13.11
C PRO A 186 6.36 -5.76 -12.65
N ARG A 187 7.57 -5.58 -12.10
CA ARG A 187 8.36 -6.65 -11.48
C ARG A 187 7.71 -7.21 -10.23
N GLN A 188 7.14 -6.32 -9.43
CA GLN A 188 6.48 -6.62 -8.15
C GLN A 188 5.27 -5.70 -8.00
N VAL A 189 4.19 -6.24 -7.42
CA VAL A 189 2.97 -5.47 -7.12
C VAL A 189 2.71 -5.47 -5.62
N HIS A 190 2.49 -4.29 -5.07
CA HIS A 190 1.98 -4.08 -3.72
C HIS A 190 0.65 -3.33 -3.79
N ILE A 191 -0.30 -3.74 -2.98
CA ILE A 191 -1.56 -3.04 -2.76
C ILE A 191 -1.61 -2.60 -1.32
N ALA A 192 -1.92 -1.34 -1.09
CA ALA A 192 -1.96 -0.74 0.24
C ALA A 192 -3.33 -0.12 0.51
N CYS A 193 -3.94 -0.51 1.64
CA CYS A 193 -5.20 0.07 2.09
C CYS A 193 -5.21 0.27 3.61
N VAL A 194 -6.00 1.22 4.08
CA VAL A 194 -6.19 1.43 5.53
C VAL A 194 -7.14 0.37 6.07
N ILE A 195 -8.30 0.20 5.42
CA ILE A 195 -9.25 -0.87 5.76
C ILE A 195 -9.61 -1.69 4.52
N ALA A 196 -9.80 -2.98 4.74
CA ALA A 196 -10.21 -3.94 3.71
C ALA A 196 -11.38 -4.80 4.18
N THR A 197 -12.09 -5.41 3.23
CA THR A 197 -13.04 -6.49 3.48
C THR A 197 -12.55 -7.80 2.89
N PRO A 198 -12.98 -8.96 3.39
CA PRO A 198 -12.71 -10.26 2.75
C PRO A 198 -13.19 -10.31 1.29
N GLU A 199 -14.38 -9.75 1.00
CA GLU A 199 -14.93 -9.67 -0.38
C GLU A 199 -13.99 -8.89 -1.30
N GLY A 200 -13.54 -7.68 -0.88
CA GLY A 200 -12.63 -6.85 -1.66
C GLY A 200 -11.28 -7.51 -1.91
N ILE A 201 -10.74 -8.17 -0.89
CA ILE A 201 -9.49 -8.95 -0.98
C ILE A 201 -9.63 -10.07 -2.02
N ASP A 202 -10.74 -10.80 -2.03
CA ASP A 202 -10.96 -11.91 -2.96
C ASP A 202 -11.14 -11.44 -4.42
N VAL A 203 -11.75 -10.27 -4.64
CA VAL A 203 -11.85 -9.66 -5.96
C VAL A 203 -10.47 -9.25 -6.48
N VAL A 204 -9.68 -8.58 -5.64
CA VAL A 204 -8.33 -8.15 -6.01
C VAL A 204 -7.41 -9.34 -6.28
N ARG A 205 -7.46 -10.39 -5.43
CA ARG A 205 -6.66 -11.62 -5.60
C ARG A 205 -6.82 -12.24 -6.99
N LYS A 206 -8.02 -12.14 -7.58
CA LYS A 206 -8.31 -12.68 -8.92
C LYS A 206 -7.81 -11.80 -10.05
N ALA A 207 -7.53 -10.52 -9.77
CA ALA A 207 -7.16 -9.54 -10.78
C ALA A 207 -5.65 -9.28 -10.87
N VAL A 208 -4.89 -9.58 -9.81
CA VAL A 208 -3.46 -9.26 -9.71
C VAL A 208 -2.59 -10.50 -9.76
N PRO A 209 -1.26 -10.38 -10.04
CA PRO A 209 -0.33 -11.51 -9.98
C PRO A 209 -0.32 -12.22 -8.62
N GLU A 210 -0.10 -13.52 -8.62
CA GLU A 210 -0.10 -14.35 -7.39
C GLU A 210 0.94 -13.90 -6.35
N ASN A 211 2.08 -13.37 -6.80
CA ASN A 211 3.15 -12.85 -5.94
C ASN A 211 2.87 -11.45 -5.37
N THR A 212 1.70 -10.89 -5.60
CA THR A 212 1.30 -9.59 -5.04
C THR A 212 1.25 -9.64 -3.51
N VAL A 213 1.64 -8.52 -2.88
CA VAL A 213 1.51 -8.34 -1.43
C VAL A 213 0.44 -7.29 -1.15
N LEU A 214 -0.58 -7.67 -0.40
CA LEU A 214 -1.62 -6.76 0.08
C LEU A 214 -1.30 -6.35 1.52
N TRP A 215 -1.27 -5.05 1.75
CA TRP A 215 -1.07 -4.40 3.04
C TRP A 215 -2.37 -3.77 3.50
N ALA A 216 -2.84 -4.13 4.67
CA ALA A 216 -4.00 -3.51 5.31
C ALA A 216 -3.67 -3.17 6.76
N VAL A 217 -4.21 -2.05 7.27
CA VAL A 217 -4.13 -1.79 8.71
C VAL A 217 -5.16 -2.63 9.45
N ALA A 218 -6.39 -2.73 8.91
CA ALA A 218 -7.42 -3.59 9.48
C ALA A 218 -8.23 -4.29 8.37
N ILE A 219 -8.69 -5.50 8.68
CA ILE A 219 -9.64 -6.24 7.84
C ILE A 219 -10.95 -6.29 8.61
N ASP A 220 -11.91 -5.49 8.15
CA ASP A 220 -13.24 -5.41 8.72
C ASP A 220 -14.14 -6.55 8.18
N PRO A 221 -15.15 -7.02 8.95
CA PRO A 221 -15.87 -8.26 8.64
C PRO A 221 -16.70 -8.21 7.35
N GLY A 222 -17.09 -7.01 6.88
CA GLY A 222 -17.90 -6.91 5.67
C GLY A 222 -18.39 -5.51 5.38
N MET A 223 -19.47 -5.43 4.60
CA MET A 223 -20.10 -4.19 4.16
C MET A 223 -21.61 -4.18 4.47
N ASN A 224 -22.19 -2.98 4.58
CA ASN A 224 -23.63 -2.81 4.62
C ASN A 224 -24.26 -2.90 3.20
N GLU A 225 -25.58 -2.72 3.12
CA GLU A 225 -26.34 -2.73 1.85
C GLU A 225 -25.91 -1.66 0.84
N HIS A 226 -25.35 -0.54 1.33
CA HIS A 226 -24.82 0.55 0.51
C HIS A 226 -23.33 0.38 0.16
N LYS A 227 -22.74 -0.80 0.42
CA LYS A 227 -21.34 -1.12 0.15
C LYS A 227 -20.31 -0.31 0.96
N TYR A 228 -20.74 0.28 2.09
CA TYR A 228 -19.80 0.84 3.07
C TYR A 228 -19.24 -0.25 3.97
N ILE A 229 -17.94 -0.20 4.22
CA ILE A 229 -17.24 -1.12 5.15
C ILE A 229 -17.79 -0.92 6.58
N VAL A 230 -18.08 -2.00 7.29
CA VAL A 230 -18.60 -1.99 8.65
C VAL A 230 -17.66 -2.80 9.57
N PRO A 231 -17.21 -2.19 10.70
CA PRO A 231 -17.52 -0.87 11.23
C PRO A 231 -16.95 0.30 10.43
N GLY A 232 -15.85 0.10 9.65
CA GLY A 232 -15.30 1.11 8.76
C GLY A 232 -15.00 2.46 9.42
N PHE A 233 -15.03 3.52 8.63
CA PHE A 233 -14.96 4.92 9.07
C PHE A 233 -15.79 5.88 8.17
N GLY A 234 -16.65 5.35 7.29
CA GLY A 234 -17.47 6.14 6.35
C GLY A 234 -16.81 6.34 4.98
N ASP A 235 -17.20 7.39 4.23
CA ASP A 235 -16.58 7.73 2.94
C ASP A 235 -15.30 8.54 3.14
N CYS A 236 -14.16 7.94 2.83
CA CYS A 236 -12.85 8.57 2.99
C CYS A 236 -12.70 9.82 2.12
N GLY A 237 -13.21 9.78 0.89
CA GLY A 237 -13.14 10.91 -0.03
C GLY A 237 -13.90 12.12 0.49
N ASP A 238 -15.09 11.90 0.99
CA ASP A 238 -15.93 12.96 1.54
C ASP A 238 -15.41 13.49 2.87
N LEU A 239 -14.90 12.62 3.72
CA LEU A 239 -14.21 13.02 4.97
C LEU A 239 -12.94 13.83 4.71
N CYS A 240 -12.20 13.53 3.66
CA CYS A 240 -11.00 14.28 3.27
C CYS A 240 -11.29 15.62 2.60
N PHE A 241 -12.26 15.65 1.67
CA PHE A 241 -12.37 16.72 0.67
C PHE A 241 -13.77 17.35 0.57
N GLY A 242 -14.75 16.82 1.28
CA GLY A 242 -16.15 17.24 1.19
C GLY A 242 -16.97 16.35 0.25
N GLU A 243 -18.28 16.40 0.47
CA GLU A 243 -19.27 15.60 -0.26
C GLU A 243 -19.22 15.89 -1.75
N LYS A 244 -19.43 14.84 -2.54
CA LYS A 244 -19.63 14.96 -4.00
C LYS A 244 -21.04 15.48 -4.25
N LEU A 245 -21.20 16.24 -5.33
CA LEU A 245 -22.51 16.62 -5.86
C LEU A 245 -23.16 15.46 -6.58
#